data_2eb609d57df90100a21842fae9300a74
#
_entry.id   2eb609d57df90100a21842fae9300a74
#
_cell.length_a   1.000
_cell.length_b   1.000
_cell.length_c   1.000
_cell.angle_alpha   90.00
_cell.angle_beta   90.00
_cell.angle_gamma   90.00
#
_symmetry.space_group_name_H-M   'P 1'
#
loop_
_entity.id
_entity.type
_entity.pdbx_description
1 polymer ?
#
loop_
_entity_poly.entity_id
_entity_poly.type
_entity_poly.pdbx_seq_one_letter_code
_entity_poly.pdbx_strand_id
1 'polypeptide(L)'
;MRSMSSSELHLFVFEGAWAESKYVDKLEQHFLGKRISVKCVYDAEIYQLYQQLKAEEFAFDMVNLLKERSKENAELLRDYTRDSFAYIYLFFDYDAHSTMADDDKLVEMLDFFDNETENGLLYVSYPMLEAIRHYKDMGSFKNLTVKCKRSNCPYKDDCMDVEACMNEPHYKTVSAADCL
;
A
#
# COMPACT_ATOMS: atom_id res chain seq x y z
N MET A 1 10.65 14.68 35.12
CA MET A 1 11.34 14.15 33.94
C MET A 1 10.25 13.60 33.01
N ARG A 2 9.90 14.30 31.94
CA ARG A 2 9.00 13.76 30.90
C ARG A 2 9.81 12.69 30.15
N SER A 3 9.32 11.46 30.12
CA SER A 3 9.87 10.41 29.29
C SER A 3 9.86 10.91 27.83
N MET A 4 11.02 10.88 27.19
CA MET A 4 11.08 11.07 25.74
C MET A 4 10.20 9.98 25.13
N SER A 5 9.13 10.38 24.44
CA SER A 5 8.32 9.46 23.67
C SER A 5 9.27 8.77 22.69
N SER A 6 9.37 7.46 22.76
CA SER A 6 10.01 6.66 21.72
C SER A 6 9.34 7.09 20.40
N SER A 7 10.11 7.57 19.44
CA SER A 7 9.59 7.87 18.11
C SER A 7 9.06 6.55 17.55
N GLU A 8 7.74 6.46 17.40
CA GLU A 8 7.10 5.28 16.83
C GLU A 8 7.62 5.10 15.40
N LEU A 9 8.19 3.93 15.13
CA LEU A 9 8.75 3.59 13.83
C LEU A 9 7.68 2.90 12.99
N HIS A 10 7.47 3.37 11.77
CA HIS A 10 6.49 2.85 10.82
C HIS A 10 7.19 2.12 9.69
N LEU A 11 6.66 0.96 9.30
CA LEU A 11 7.06 0.24 8.10
C LEU A 11 5.98 0.41 7.03
N PHE A 12 6.37 0.90 5.86
CA PHE A 12 5.54 0.96 4.67
C PHE A 12 6.05 -0.05 3.65
N VAL A 13 5.17 -0.92 3.19
CA VAL A 13 5.45 -1.95 2.20
C VAL A 13 4.66 -1.64 0.94
N PHE A 14 5.33 -1.51 -0.19
CA PHE A 14 4.71 -1.20 -1.47
C PHE A 14 4.86 -2.36 -2.44
N GLU A 15 3.87 -2.54 -3.30
CA GLU A 15 3.98 -3.47 -4.39
C GLU A 15 5.15 -3.12 -5.31
N GLY A 16 5.20 -1.88 -5.78
CA GLY A 16 6.22 -1.37 -6.70
C GLY A 16 7.07 -0.23 -6.13
N ALA A 17 8.13 0.14 -6.84
CA ALA A 17 9.14 1.08 -6.34
C ALA A 17 8.75 2.56 -6.48
N TRP A 18 7.76 2.92 -7.29
CA TRP A 18 7.72 4.30 -7.78
C TRP A 18 6.47 5.10 -7.47
N ALA A 19 5.29 4.56 -7.69
CA ALA A 19 4.06 5.35 -7.61
C ALA A 19 3.57 5.50 -6.17
N GLU A 20 3.53 4.41 -5.43
CA GLU A 20 3.01 4.35 -4.07
C GLU A 20 3.84 5.16 -3.08
N SER A 21 5.17 5.10 -3.21
CA SER A 21 6.08 5.84 -2.32
C SER A 21 5.84 7.34 -2.36
N LYS A 22 5.52 7.91 -3.53
CA LYS A 22 5.20 9.33 -3.68
C LYS A 22 3.92 9.75 -2.96
N TYR A 23 2.91 8.88 -2.93
CA TYR A 23 1.68 9.14 -2.19
C TYR A 23 1.93 9.11 -0.69
N VAL A 24 2.71 8.13 -0.23
CA VAL A 24 3.06 8.03 1.20
C VAL A 24 3.93 9.21 1.65
N ASP A 25 4.85 9.71 0.82
CA ASP A 25 5.59 10.94 1.13
C ASP A 25 4.65 12.12 1.45
N LYS A 26 3.55 12.24 0.72
CA LYS A 26 2.54 13.27 0.98
C LYS A 26 1.72 12.96 2.23
N LEU A 27 1.33 11.70 2.44
CA LEU A 27 0.64 11.27 3.65
C LEU A 27 1.49 11.54 4.89
N GLU A 28 2.78 11.23 4.85
CA GLU A 28 3.71 11.52 5.94
C GLU A 28 3.77 13.01 6.26
N GLN A 29 3.86 13.86 5.25
CA GLN A 29 3.90 15.32 5.44
C GLN A 29 2.65 15.86 6.10
N HIS A 30 1.49 15.32 5.78
CA HIS A 30 0.19 15.83 6.23
C HIS A 30 -0.34 15.18 7.51
N PHE A 31 -0.06 13.89 7.71
CA PHE A 31 -0.72 13.10 8.75
C PHE A 31 0.25 12.53 9.80
N LEU A 32 1.45 12.15 9.42
CA LEU A 32 2.37 11.46 10.33
C LEU A 32 3.36 12.39 11.04
N GLY A 33 3.54 13.61 10.55
CA GLY A 33 4.41 14.60 11.18
C GLY A 33 5.89 14.16 11.16
N LYS A 34 6.57 14.23 12.31
CA LYS A 34 8.01 13.89 12.46
C LYS A 34 8.25 12.42 12.83
N ARG A 35 7.38 11.50 12.42
CA ARG A 35 7.57 10.07 12.66
C ARG A 35 8.68 9.52 11.77
N ILE A 36 9.38 8.51 12.26
CA ILE A 36 10.43 7.84 11.47
C ILE A 36 9.75 6.70 10.71
N SER A 37 9.95 6.66 9.40
CA SER A 37 9.41 5.61 8.55
C SER A 37 10.51 4.88 7.79
N VAL A 38 10.28 3.59 7.54
CA VAL A 38 11.08 2.75 6.65
C VAL A 38 10.17 2.32 5.51
N LYS A 39 10.64 2.47 4.27
CA LYS A 39 9.87 2.16 3.05
C LYS A 39 10.55 1.01 2.33
N CYS A 40 9.82 -0.07 2.15
CA CYS A 40 10.29 -1.27 1.46
C CYS A 40 9.43 -1.57 0.23
N VAL A 41 10.01 -2.19 -0.76
CA VAL A 41 9.33 -2.65 -1.97
C VAL A 41 9.21 -4.16 -1.91
N TYR A 42 8.00 -4.67 -2.11
CA TYR A 42 7.75 -6.11 -2.21
C TYR A 42 8.15 -6.67 -3.57
N ASP A 43 7.99 -5.87 -4.62
CA ASP A 43 8.35 -6.18 -6.01
C ASP A 43 7.64 -7.42 -6.56
N ALA A 44 6.36 -7.55 -6.26
CA ALA A 44 5.47 -8.54 -6.84
C ALA A 44 4.01 -8.25 -6.51
N GLU A 45 3.10 -8.77 -7.35
CA GLU A 45 1.65 -8.63 -7.17
C GLU A 45 1.14 -9.29 -5.88
N ILE A 46 0.00 -8.80 -5.40
CA ILE A 46 -0.64 -9.22 -4.15
C ILE A 46 -0.88 -10.74 -4.05
N TYR A 47 -1.19 -11.41 -5.17
CA TYR A 47 -1.44 -12.86 -5.18
C TYR A 47 -0.18 -13.70 -5.00
N GLN A 48 1.01 -13.16 -5.27
CA GLN A 48 2.27 -13.81 -4.91
C GLN A 48 2.51 -13.73 -3.40
N LEU A 49 2.17 -12.61 -2.76
CA LEU A 49 2.19 -12.50 -1.31
C LEU A 49 1.24 -13.53 -0.67
N TYR A 50 0.03 -13.70 -1.23
CA TYR A 50 -0.90 -14.73 -0.77
C TYR A 50 -0.32 -16.14 -0.84
N GLN A 51 0.35 -16.50 -1.95
CA GLN A 51 0.99 -17.82 -2.07
C GLN A 51 2.06 -18.05 -1.00
N GLN A 52 2.82 -17.01 -0.67
CA GLN A 52 3.82 -17.06 0.39
C GLN A 52 3.16 -17.30 1.76
N LEU A 53 2.12 -16.54 2.08
CA LEU A 53 1.35 -16.72 3.31
C LEU A 53 0.82 -18.15 3.47
N LYS A 54 0.26 -18.70 2.40
CA LYS A 54 -0.25 -20.08 2.38
C LYS A 54 0.85 -21.12 2.57
N ALA A 55 2.02 -20.91 1.94
CA ALA A 55 3.16 -21.83 2.08
C ALA A 55 3.69 -21.89 3.53
N GLU A 56 3.56 -20.80 4.27
CA GLU A 56 3.99 -20.66 5.66
C GLU A 56 2.84 -20.86 6.66
N GLU A 57 1.67 -21.35 6.21
CA GLU A 57 0.47 -21.58 7.04
C GLU A 57 0.08 -20.33 7.86
N PHE A 58 0.29 -19.12 7.30
CA PHE A 58 0.12 -17.82 7.96
C PHE A 58 1.02 -17.60 9.20
N ALA A 59 2.03 -18.44 9.43
CA ALA A 59 3.09 -18.21 10.41
C ALA A 59 4.17 -17.30 9.78
N PHE A 60 3.95 -15.98 9.82
CA PHE A 60 4.56 -15.04 8.91
C PHE A 60 5.22 -13.86 9.62
N ASP A 61 6.40 -13.47 9.17
CA ASP A 61 7.10 -12.25 9.58
C ASP A 61 7.42 -11.39 8.34
N MET A 62 6.70 -10.27 8.19
CA MET A 62 6.86 -9.35 7.07
C MET A 62 8.29 -8.82 6.94
N VAL A 63 8.97 -8.52 8.06
CA VAL A 63 10.33 -7.96 8.04
C VAL A 63 11.32 -8.99 7.53
N ASN A 64 11.20 -10.24 7.96
CA ASN A 64 12.05 -11.32 7.47
C ASN A 64 11.79 -11.60 6.00
N LEU A 65 10.54 -11.68 5.59
CA LEU A 65 10.18 -11.85 4.19
C LEU A 65 10.80 -10.77 3.30
N LEU A 66 10.67 -9.50 3.69
CA LEU A 66 11.22 -8.39 2.92
C LEU A 66 12.74 -8.47 2.80
N LYS A 67 13.45 -8.91 3.86
CA LYS A 67 14.90 -9.12 3.82
C LYS A 67 15.31 -10.21 2.81
N GLU A 68 14.50 -11.25 2.68
CA GLU A 68 14.76 -12.36 1.76
C GLU A 68 14.47 -11.99 0.30
N ARG A 69 13.57 -11.03 0.07
CA ARG A 69 13.13 -10.66 -1.27
C ARG A 69 14.15 -9.86 -2.08
N SER A 70 14.85 -8.93 -1.46
CA SER A 70 15.85 -8.13 -2.16
C SER A 70 17.03 -7.75 -1.29
N LYS A 71 18.18 -7.49 -1.92
CA LYS A 71 19.39 -7.01 -1.24
C LYS A 71 19.18 -5.61 -0.65
N GLU A 72 18.42 -4.79 -1.34
CA GLU A 72 18.07 -3.42 -0.94
C GLU A 72 17.27 -3.44 0.37
N ASN A 73 16.23 -4.28 0.42
CA ASN A 73 15.45 -4.47 1.65
C ASN A 73 16.30 -5.08 2.78
N ALA A 74 17.16 -6.07 2.46
CA ALA A 74 18.03 -6.70 3.45
C ALA A 74 18.98 -5.68 4.09
N GLU A 75 19.56 -4.79 3.31
CA GLU A 75 20.45 -3.73 3.81
C GLU A 75 19.67 -2.69 4.62
N LEU A 76 18.50 -2.26 4.12
CA LEU A 76 17.64 -1.27 4.77
C LEU A 76 17.11 -1.77 6.12
N LEU A 77 16.75 -3.04 6.19
CA LEU A 77 16.15 -3.66 7.37
C LEU A 77 17.18 -4.41 8.27
N ARG A 78 18.47 -4.33 7.96
CA ARG A 78 19.52 -5.14 8.63
C ARG A 78 19.41 -5.14 10.15
N ASP A 79 19.21 -3.97 10.73
CA ASP A 79 19.20 -3.75 12.19
C ASP A 79 17.78 -3.78 12.78
N TYR A 80 16.74 -4.10 11.97
CA TYR A 80 15.36 -4.11 12.40
C TYR A 80 14.79 -5.52 12.45
N THR A 81 13.88 -5.74 13.40
CA THR A 81 13.00 -6.91 13.52
C THR A 81 11.55 -6.44 13.47
N ARG A 82 10.58 -7.38 13.46
CA ARG A 82 9.15 -7.02 13.56
C ARG A 82 8.87 -6.09 14.74
N ASP A 83 9.45 -6.37 15.90
CA ASP A 83 9.25 -5.60 17.14
C ASP A 83 9.85 -4.20 17.09
N SER A 84 10.67 -3.89 16.10
CA SER A 84 11.20 -2.55 15.89
C SER A 84 10.12 -1.58 15.37
N PHE A 85 9.06 -2.09 14.76
CA PHE A 85 8.01 -1.30 14.15
C PHE A 85 6.75 -1.31 15.00
N ALA A 86 6.28 -0.10 15.36
CA ALA A 86 5.00 0.06 16.03
C ALA A 86 3.82 -0.21 15.07
N TYR A 87 3.99 0.16 13.80
CA TYR A 87 2.94 0.04 12.79
C TYR A 87 3.52 -0.47 11.46
N ILE A 88 2.77 -1.33 10.78
CA ILE A 88 3.07 -1.85 9.44
C ILE A 88 1.88 -1.57 8.53
N TYR A 89 2.15 -0.97 7.36
CA TYR A 89 1.16 -0.66 6.34
C TYR A 89 1.58 -1.25 5.01
N LEU A 90 0.66 -1.96 4.35
CA LEU A 90 0.88 -2.61 3.06
C LEU A 90 0.01 -1.94 2.00
N PHE A 91 0.60 -1.63 0.85
CA PHE A 91 -0.09 -0.99 -0.27
C PHE A 91 0.12 -1.83 -1.53
N PHE A 92 -0.96 -2.40 -2.03
CA PHE A 92 -0.97 -3.27 -3.19
C PHE A 92 -2.09 -2.89 -4.15
N ASP A 93 -1.92 -3.22 -5.42
CA ASP A 93 -2.97 -3.12 -6.41
C ASP A 93 -3.85 -4.38 -6.40
N TYR A 94 -5.13 -4.23 -6.77
CA TYR A 94 -6.06 -5.37 -6.87
C TYR A 94 -5.68 -6.35 -7.99
N ASP A 95 -5.08 -5.85 -9.07
CA ASP A 95 -4.60 -6.65 -10.20
C ASP A 95 -5.61 -7.66 -10.76
N ALA A 96 -6.83 -7.19 -11.03
CA ALA A 96 -7.90 -8.04 -11.59
C ALA A 96 -7.54 -8.75 -12.90
N HIS A 97 -6.46 -8.33 -13.57
CA HIS A 97 -5.96 -8.94 -14.80
C HIS A 97 -5.01 -10.12 -14.55
N SER A 98 -4.52 -10.31 -13.34
CA SER A 98 -3.69 -11.45 -12.96
C SER A 98 -4.45 -12.76 -13.20
N THR A 99 -3.74 -13.77 -13.69
CA THR A 99 -4.31 -15.12 -13.83
C THR A 99 -4.56 -15.79 -12.48
N MET A 100 -3.97 -15.25 -11.40
CA MET A 100 -4.11 -15.71 -10.03
C MET A 100 -5.21 -14.96 -9.26
N ALA A 101 -5.81 -13.92 -9.88
CA ALA A 101 -6.82 -13.09 -9.23
C ALA A 101 -8.02 -13.91 -8.77
N ASP A 102 -8.39 -13.70 -7.51
CA ASP A 102 -9.45 -14.43 -6.83
C ASP A 102 -9.89 -13.62 -5.61
N ASP A 103 -11.17 -13.27 -5.56
CA ASP A 103 -11.70 -12.42 -4.50
C ASP A 103 -11.68 -13.10 -3.14
N ASP A 104 -11.84 -14.43 -3.06
CA ASP A 104 -11.79 -15.16 -1.79
C ASP A 104 -10.38 -15.08 -1.18
N LYS A 105 -9.34 -15.16 -2.00
CA LYS A 105 -7.94 -14.97 -1.55
C LYS A 105 -7.71 -13.55 -1.02
N LEU A 106 -8.29 -12.56 -1.71
CA LEU A 106 -8.16 -11.18 -1.28
C LEU A 106 -8.85 -10.94 0.06
N VAL A 107 -10.05 -11.49 0.25
CA VAL A 107 -10.77 -11.41 1.53
C VAL A 107 -9.94 -12.05 2.65
N GLU A 108 -9.36 -13.24 2.41
CA GLU A 108 -8.51 -13.92 3.39
C GLU A 108 -7.27 -13.09 3.76
N MET A 109 -6.69 -12.37 2.79
CA MET A 109 -5.57 -11.46 3.05
C MET A 109 -5.98 -10.23 3.84
N LEU A 110 -7.14 -9.63 3.52
CA LEU A 110 -7.67 -8.49 4.25
C LEU A 110 -8.00 -8.84 5.70
N ASP A 111 -8.51 -10.06 5.93
CA ASP A 111 -8.78 -10.57 7.29
C ASP A 111 -7.49 -10.87 8.06
N PHE A 112 -6.42 -11.28 7.39
CA PHE A 112 -5.12 -11.53 8.02
C PHE A 112 -4.34 -10.25 8.31
N PHE A 113 -4.39 -9.28 7.39
CA PHE A 113 -3.73 -7.99 7.52
C PHE A 113 -4.74 -6.90 7.90
N ASP A 114 -5.42 -7.05 9.00
CA ASP A 114 -6.48 -6.15 9.47
C ASP A 114 -6.02 -5.18 10.57
N ASN A 115 -4.78 -5.33 11.06
CA ASN A 115 -4.26 -4.57 12.20
C ASN A 115 -2.80 -4.15 11.99
N GLU A 116 -2.58 -2.85 11.90
CA GLU A 116 -1.25 -2.25 11.69
C GLU A 116 -0.26 -2.55 12.81
N THR A 117 -0.74 -2.86 14.02
CA THR A 117 0.11 -3.15 15.18
C THR A 117 0.48 -4.64 15.28
N GLU A 118 -0.16 -5.49 14.51
CA GLU A 118 0.06 -6.94 14.48
C GLU A 118 0.76 -7.38 13.20
N ASN A 119 0.05 -8.02 12.29
CA ASN A 119 0.61 -8.49 11.02
C ASN A 119 0.84 -7.35 10.01
N GLY A 120 0.13 -6.25 10.18
CA GLY A 120 0.08 -5.10 9.29
C GLY A 120 -1.35 -4.79 8.85
N LEU A 121 -1.56 -3.60 8.29
CA LEU A 121 -2.83 -3.19 7.71
C LEU A 121 -2.70 -3.10 6.20
N LEU A 122 -3.51 -3.89 5.48
CA LEU A 122 -3.49 -3.96 4.02
C LEU A 122 -4.44 -2.94 3.39
N TYR A 123 -3.89 -2.14 2.51
CA TYR A 123 -4.64 -1.26 1.61
C TYR A 123 -4.55 -1.79 0.19
N VAL A 124 -5.70 -1.97 -0.44
CA VAL A 124 -5.79 -2.45 -1.82
C VAL A 124 -6.36 -1.35 -2.71
N SER A 125 -5.57 -0.91 -3.69
CA SER A 125 -5.99 0.05 -4.70
C SER A 125 -6.85 -0.64 -5.74
N TYR A 126 -8.10 -0.18 -5.94
CA TYR A 126 -9.03 -0.78 -6.88
C TYR A 126 -9.41 0.19 -8.02
N PRO A 127 -9.22 -0.19 -9.28
CA PRO A 127 -8.57 -1.42 -9.77
C PRO A 127 -7.03 -1.41 -9.62
N MET A 128 -6.44 -0.25 -9.42
CA MET A 128 -5.02 0.00 -9.18
C MET A 128 -4.82 1.42 -8.62
N LEU A 129 -3.60 1.77 -8.24
CA LEU A 129 -3.28 3.05 -7.60
C LEU A 129 -3.75 4.27 -8.41
N GLU A 130 -3.69 4.21 -9.73
CA GLU A 130 -4.13 5.30 -10.61
C GLU A 130 -5.62 5.67 -10.42
N ALA A 131 -6.43 4.81 -9.79
CA ALA A 131 -7.84 5.12 -9.49
C ALA A 131 -7.98 6.40 -8.65
N ILE A 132 -7.00 6.73 -7.81
CA ILE A 132 -7.01 7.95 -7.01
C ILE A 132 -7.09 9.23 -7.87
N ARG A 133 -6.66 9.17 -9.13
CA ARG A 133 -6.73 10.29 -10.08
C ARG A 133 -8.17 10.66 -10.45
N HIS A 134 -9.09 9.73 -10.31
CA HIS A 134 -10.52 9.94 -10.57
C HIS A 134 -11.27 10.46 -9.34
N TYR A 135 -10.59 10.59 -8.20
CA TYR A 135 -11.23 11.08 -6.98
C TYR A 135 -11.56 12.57 -7.13
N LYS A 136 -12.84 12.90 -7.04
CA LYS A 136 -13.35 14.28 -6.95
C LYS A 136 -14.02 14.51 -5.60
N ASP A 137 -14.87 13.59 -5.22
CA ASP A 137 -15.56 13.53 -3.93
C ASP A 137 -15.93 12.08 -3.61
N MET A 138 -16.12 11.76 -2.34
CA MET A 138 -16.41 10.40 -1.90
C MET A 138 -17.72 9.84 -2.46
N GLY A 139 -18.74 10.69 -2.62
CA GLY A 139 -20.04 10.26 -3.13
C GLY A 139 -20.00 9.81 -4.59
N SER A 140 -19.33 10.59 -5.44
CA SER A 140 -19.15 10.23 -6.86
C SER A 140 -18.14 9.10 -7.03
N PHE A 141 -17.03 9.10 -6.27
CA PHE A 141 -15.97 8.09 -6.39
C PHE A 141 -16.48 6.66 -6.17
N LYS A 142 -17.32 6.44 -5.15
CA LYS A 142 -17.90 5.13 -4.85
C LYS A 142 -18.75 4.52 -5.97
N ASN A 143 -19.23 5.35 -6.89
CA ASN A 143 -20.10 4.94 -8.00
C ASN A 143 -19.35 4.84 -9.33
N LEU A 144 -18.05 5.13 -9.35
CA LEU A 144 -17.26 5.01 -10.56
C LEU A 144 -17.05 3.53 -10.91
N THR A 145 -17.20 3.23 -12.18
CA THR A 145 -16.95 1.91 -12.73
C THR A 145 -15.96 2.00 -13.87
N VAL A 146 -15.07 1.02 -13.97
CA VAL A 146 -14.10 0.91 -15.05
C VAL A 146 -14.21 -0.44 -15.72
N LYS A 147 -13.91 -0.49 -17.04
CA LYS A 147 -13.84 -1.74 -17.76
C LYS A 147 -12.48 -2.38 -17.52
N CYS A 148 -12.47 -3.45 -16.75
CA CYS A 148 -11.26 -4.26 -16.56
C CYS A 148 -11.27 -5.41 -17.57
N LYS A 149 -10.17 -5.59 -18.31
CA LYS A 149 -9.96 -6.72 -19.21
C LYS A 149 -8.80 -7.55 -18.66
N ARG A 150 -8.89 -8.88 -18.78
CA ARG A 150 -7.84 -9.80 -18.35
C ARG A 150 -6.50 -9.64 -19.12
N SER A 151 -6.54 -9.01 -20.30
CA SER A 151 -5.35 -8.71 -21.10
C SER A 151 -5.52 -7.37 -21.79
N ASN A 152 -4.44 -6.58 -21.88
CA ASN A 152 -4.42 -5.24 -22.46
C ASN A 152 -5.51 -4.34 -21.86
N CYS A 153 -5.53 -4.22 -20.53
CA CYS A 153 -6.42 -3.27 -19.86
C CYS A 153 -5.91 -1.85 -20.15
N PRO A 154 -6.65 -1.01 -20.88
CA PRO A 154 -6.20 0.32 -21.24
C PRO A 154 -6.31 1.29 -20.05
N TYR A 155 -6.75 0.84 -18.89
CA TYR A 155 -7.07 1.70 -17.75
C TYR A 155 -5.88 2.59 -17.35
N LYS A 156 -4.68 2.02 -17.36
CA LYS A 156 -3.46 2.78 -17.02
C LYS A 156 -3.18 3.87 -18.05
N ASP A 157 -3.36 3.56 -19.33
CA ASP A 157 -3.18 4.51 -20.44
C ASP A 157 -4.30 5.57 -20.43
N ASP A 158 -5.55 5.16 -20.20
CA ASP A 158 -6.69 6.07 -20.05
C ASP A 158 -6.50 7.02 -18.85
N CYS A 159 -5.85 6.57 -17.77
CA CYS A 159 -5.50 7.40 -16.63
C CYS A 159 -4.30 8.34 -16.88
N MET A 160 -3.44 8.03 -17.84
CA MET A 160 -2.31 8.90 -18.19
C MET A 160 -2.75 10.18 -18.89
N ASP A 161 -3.82 10.15 -19.68
CA ASP A 161 -4.43 11.33 -20.29
C ASP A 161 -5.10 12.27 -19.26
N VAL A 162 -5.25 11.83 -18.02
CA VAL A 162 -5.78 12.62 -16.90
C VAL A 162 -4.65 13.36 -16.13
N GLU A 163 -3.47 13.54 -16.74
CA GLU A 163 -2.42 14.42 -16.17
C GLU A 163 -2.95 15.84 -15.86
N ALA A 164 -3.96 16.28 -16.59
CA ALA A 164 -4.69 17.51 -16.31
C ALA A 164 -5.35 17.48 -14.91
N CYS A 165 -5.84 16.34 -14.43
CA CYS A 165 -6.46 16.23 -13.11
C CYS A 165 -5.45 16.27 -11.95
N MET A 166 -4.21 15.82 -12.16
CA MET A 166 -3.16 15.84 -11.13
C MET A 166 -2.68 17.26 -10.80
N ASN A 167 -2.88 18.22 -11.71
CA ASN A 167 -2.57 19.63 -11.51
C ASN A 167 -3.75 20.41 -10.93
N GLU A 168 -4.90 19.78 -10.74
CA GLU A 168 -6.09 20.41 -10.18
C GLU A 168 -5.90 20.75 -8.69
N PRO A 169 -6.40 21.93 -8.24
CA PRO A 169 -6.18 22.41 -6.87
C PRO A 169 -6.72 21.49 -5.78
N HIS A 170 -7.72 20.65 -6.04
CA HIS A 170 -8.33 19.78 -5.03
C HIS A 170 -7.43 18.63 -4.56
N TYR A 171 -6.45 18.19 -5.35
CA TYR A 171 -5.39 17.29 -4.84
C TYR A 171 -4.47 17.94 -3.82
N LYS A 172 -4.46 19.27 -3.78
CA LYS A 172 -3.66 20.05 -2.82
C LYS A 172 -4.41 20.29 -1.51
N THR A 173 -5.70 19.98 -1.48
CA THR A 173 -6.62 20.32 -0.37
C THR A 173 -7.34 19.11 0.23
N VAL A 174 -6.94 17.86 -0.06
CA VAL A 174 -7.43 16.71 0.70
C VAL A 174 -7.00 16.91 2.15
N SER A 175 -7.94 17.31 2.98
CA SER A 175 -7.72 17.46 4.41
C SER A 175 -7.87 16.10 5.11
N ALA A 176 -7.32 15.97 6.32
CA ALA A 176 -7.54 14.78 7.14
C ALA A 176 -9.04 14.47 7.37
N ALA A 177 -9.90 15.47 7.30
CA ALA A 177 -11.35 15.31 7.41
C ALA A 177 -12.00 14.65 6.18
N ASP A 178 -11.32 14.67 5.02
CA ASP A 178 -11.84 14.08 3.77
C ASP A 178 -11.47 12.60 3.63
N CYS A 179 -10.58 12.10 4.51
CA CYS A 179 -10.08 10.71 4.51
C CYS A 179 -10.73 9.83 5.59
N LEU A 180 -11.63 10.36 6.41
CA LEU A 180 -12.44 9.66 7.41
C LEU A 180 -13.88 9.53 6.92
#